data_5b8c5b7d8f4a73804bdb89bf891eeebc
#
_entry.id   5b8c5b7d8f4a73804bdb89bf891eeebc
#
_cell.length_a   1.000
_cell.length_b   1.000
_cell.length_c   1.000
_cell.angle_alpha   90.00
_cell.angle_beta   90.00
_cell.angle_gamma   90.00
#
_symmetry.space_group_name_H-M   'P 1'
#
loop_
_entity.id
_entity.type
_entity.pdbx_description
1 polymer ?
#
loop_
_entity_poly.entity_id
_entity_poly.type
_entity_poly.pdbx_seq_one_letter_code
_entity_poly.pdbx_strand_id
1 'polypeptide(L)'
;MEQYEPDRLSPARVAAMRRSLRNGRAAMTRRSLLRASTGGALTLGGLGALSACGIPAAGKSQGGVSADDHSAKEKVVNFSNWPEYIDVDDSGKHHPTLDAFRKQTGISVKYTEDINDNDEFFGKIQPQLAAGQDTGRDLIVLTDWLAARMIRLGYVQKLDASNLPHAFANLSDQFRSPDWDPGRAYSYPWQGISTVVAFNKKALDGVEVKSVSDLLDNPALKGRVGLLTEMRDTVGMTMLDMGKDPAKFTDDDYDAVIARLQKAVDKGQIRRFTGNDYTSDLSKGDLAACVAWAGDIVQLQADNPDVAYVIPDSGYMTSTDNMLIPNKARHKTNAERLIDYYYEPEPAAELAAYINYVSPVADVKPYLAKIDKSAAENPLILPDKAMQAKSHAFRSLSSKEETAYQQKFAKLTGA
;
A
#
# COMPACT_ATOMS: atom_id res chain seq x y z
N MET A 1 -43.35 -2.10 6.05
CA MET A 1 -41.88 -1.95 6.16
C MET A 1 -41.29 -3.18 5.49
N GLU A 2 -41.03 -3.12 4.20
CA GLU A 2 -40.26 -4.10 3.46
C GLU A 2 -38.80 -4.00 3.88
N GLN A 3 -38.26 -5.07 4.44
CA GLN A 3 -36.84 -5.15 4.76
C GLN A 3 -36.08 -5.23 3.45
N TYR A 4 -35.31 -4.18 3.15
CA TYR A 4 -34.35 -4.13 2.05
C TYR A 4 -33.19 -5.09 2.38
N GLU A 5 -33.14 -6.25 1.70
CA GLU A 5 -31.91 -7.07 1.64
C GLU A 5 -30.99 -6.46 0.60
N PRO A 6 -29.75 -6.01 0.97
CA PRO A 6 -28.78 -5.61 -0.03
C PRO A 6 -28.41 -6.81 -0.90
N ASP A 7 -28.30 -6.60 -2.20
CA ASP A 7 -27.92 -7.62 -3.19
C ASP A 7 -26.51 -8.10 -2.86
N ARG A 8 -26.39 -9.20 -2.12
CA ARG A 8 -25.15 -9.67 -1.51
C ARG A 8 -24.26 -10.28 -2.58
N LEU A 9 -23.05 -9.79 -2.70
CA LEU A 9 -22.00 -10.38 -3.53
C LEU A 9 -21.77 -11.84 -3.13
N SER A 10 -22.19 -12.78 -3.98
CA SER A 10 -21.91 -14.21 -3.75
C SER A 10 -20.44 -14.51 -4.09
N PRO A 11 -19.83 -15.57 -3.52
CA PRO A 11 -18.46 -15.99 -3.87
C PRO A 11 -18.26 -16.20 -5.38
N ALA A 12 -19.32 -16.67 -6.06
CA ALA A 12 -19.32 -16.81 -7.53
C ALA A 12 -19.31 -15.45 -8.25
N ARG A 13 -19.98 -14.42 -7.72
CA ARG A 13 -19.92 -13.04 -8.23
C ARG A 13 -18.58 -12.41 -7.98
N VAL A 14 -17.98 -12.55 -6.80
CA VAL A 14 -16.62 -12.08 -6.50
C VAL A 14 -15.60 -12.71 -7.45
N ALA A 15 -15.69 -14.02 -7.71
CA ALA A 15 -14.83 -14.71 -8.67
C ALA A 15 -15.09 -14.28 -10.14
N ALA A 16 -16.34 -13.99 -10.51
CA ALA A 16 -16.71 -13.50 -11.84
C ALA A 16 -16.22 -12.05 -12.06
N MET A 17 -16.34 -11.19 -11.04
CA MET A 17 -15.80 -9.83 -11.02
C MET A 17 -14.29 -9.83 -11.30
N ARG A 18 -13.55 -10.71 -10.63
CA ARG A 18 -12.10 -10.88 -10.85
C ARG A 18 -11.75 -11.32 -12.29
N ARG A 19 -12.61 -12.13 -12.95
CA ARG A 19 -12.39 -12.56 -14.35
C ARG A 19 -12.66 -11.46 -15.37
N SER A 20 -13.65 -10.60 -15.15
CA SER A 20 -14.02 -9.55 -16.11
C SER A 20 -12.97 -8.44 -16.19
N LEU A 21 -12.33 -8.08 -15.08
CA LEU A 21 -11.24 -7.10 -15.02
C LEU A 21 -10.02 -7.54 -15.85
N ARG A 22 -9.75 -8.84 -15.92
CA ARG A 22 -8.64 -9.40 -16.71
C ARG A 22 -8.84 -9.32 -18.20
N ASN A 23 -10.07 -9.44 -18.68
CA ASN A 23 -10.39 -9.42 -20.11
C ASN A 23 -10.43 -8.02 -20.71
N GLY A 24 -10.59 -6.96 -19.90
CA GLY A 24 -10.59 -5.56 -20.34
C GLY A 24 -9.19 -4.96 -20.58
N ARG A 25 -8.13 -5.55 -20.02
CA ARG A 25 -6.75 -5.02 -20.10
C ARG A 25 -5.92 -5.44 -21.31
N ALA A 26 -6.42 -6.29 -22.19
CA ALA A 26 -5.66 -6.80 -23.35
C ALA A 26 -5.44 -5.81 -24.51
N ALA A 27 -5.82 -4.53 -24.40
CA ALA A 27 -5.88 -3.63 -25.54
C ALA A 27 -5.23 -2.24 -25.38
N MET A 28 -4.14 -2.09 -24.63
CA MET A 28 -3.32 -0.86 -24.74
C MET A 28 -1.88 -1.19 -25.06
N THR A 29 -1.58 -1.24 -26.39
CA THR A 29 -0.21 -1.42 -26.86
C THR A 29 0.55 -0.09 -26.87
N ARG A 30 1.86 -0.14 -26.56
CA ARG A 30 2.81 0.99 -26.53
C ARG A 30 2.84 1.87 -27.80
N ARG A 31 2.12 1.51 -28.85
CA ARG A 31 2.06 2.26 -30.13
C ARG A 31 1.11 3.46 -30.13
N SER A 32 0.20 3.60 -29.16
CA SER A 32 -0.74 4.74 -29.10
C SER A 32 -0.19 5.98 -28.39
N LEU A 33 0.88 5.85 -27.59
CA LEU A 33 1.48 6.94 -26.81
C LEU A 33 2.52 7.79 -27.59
N LEU A 34 3.00 7.30 -28.74
CA LEU A 34 4.06 8.00 -29.52
C LEU A 34 3.55 8.93 -30.63
N ARG A 35 2.24 9.19 -30.72
CA ARG A 35 1.67 10.06 -31.78
C ARG A 35 1.19 11.43 -31.35
N ALA A 36 1.47 11.86 -30.11
CA ALA A 36 0.98 13.14 -29.59
C ALA A 36 2.08 14.17 -29.25
N SER A 37 3.31 14.03 -29.76
CA SER A 37 4.36 15.04 -29.53
C SER A 37 5.14 15.36 -30.80
N THR A 38 4.54 16.18 -31.66
CA THR A 38 5.30 16.96 -32.66
C THR A 38 4.70 18.37 -32.73
N GLY A 39 5.49 19.34 -32.31
CA GLY A 39 5.23 20.75 -32.62
C GLY A 39 5.68 21.73 -31.57
N GLY A 40 6.82 22.43 -31.79
CA GLY A 40 7.05 23.72 -31.12
C GLY A 40 8.47 23.97 -30.57
N ALA A 41 9.32 24.34 -31.46
CA ALA A 41 10.50 25.22 -31.46
C ALA A 41 11.15 25.76 -30.16
N LEU A 42 12.47 25.63 -30.18
CA LEU A 42 13.61 26.30 -29.53
C LEU A 42 13.44 27.77 -29.16
N THR A 43 13.89 28.14 -27.94
CA THR A 43 14.68 29.34 -27.70
C THR A 43 15.75 29.06 -26.62
N LEU A 44 17.01 29.35 -26.99
CA LEU A 44 18.18 29.36 -26.12
C LEU A 44 18.17 30.62 -25.21
N GLY A 45 18.69 30.46 -24.00
CA GLY A 45 19.25 31.60 -23.27
C GLY A 45 19.19 31.49 -21.74
N GLY A 46 20.34 31.35 -21.08
CA GLY A 46 20.47 31.73 -19.67
C GLY A 46 21.12 30.69 -18.75
N LEU A 47 22.48 30.67 -18.74
CA LEU A 47 23.28 30.11 -17.65
C LEU A 47 22.99 30.89 -16.35
N GLY A 48 22.58 30.19 -15.29
CA GLY A 48 22.39 30.81 -13.98
C GLY A 48 22.22 29.78 -12.88
N ALA A 49 23.28 29.52 -12.14
CA ALA A 49 23.31 29.04 -10.75
C ALA A 49 22.55 27.78 -10.39
N LEU A 50 23.24 26.65 -10.32
CA LEU A 50 22.92 25.51 -9.49
C LEU A 50 22.95 25.92 -8.00
N SER A 51 21.85 26.44 -7.50
CA SER A 51 21.60 26.54 -6.05
C SER A 51 21.14 25.19 -5.58
N ALA A 52 21.98 24.53 -4.78
CA ALA A 52 21.58 23.36 -4.02
C ALA A 52 20.24 23.64 -3.30
N CYS A 53 19.17 22.97 -3.68
CA CYS A 53 17.93 22.96 -2.91
C CYS A 53 18.18 22.24 -1.58
N GLY A 54 18.70 22.98 -0.60
CA GLY A 54 18.69 22.56 0.79
C GLY A 54 17.24 22.38 1.22
N ILE A 55 16.90 21.20 1.71
CA ILE A 55 15.64 20.94 2.42
C ILE A 55 15.56 21.99 3.53
N PRO A 56 14.49 22.80 3.61
CA PRO A 56 14.35 23.75 4.70
C PRO A 56 14.41 22.99 6.03
N ALA A 57 15.27 23.43 6.95
CA ALA A 57 15.28 22.90 8.31
C ALA A 57 13.87 22.98 8.88
N ALA A 58 13.42 21.89 9.54
CA ALA A 58 12.11 21.78 10.15
C ALA A 58 11.82 23.01 11.02
N GLY A 59 11.09 23.96 10.47
CA GLY A 59 10.42 25.00 11.24
C GLY A 59 9.48 24.31 12.23
N LYS A 60 9.35 24.87 13.43
CA LYS A 60 8.45 24.39 14.48
C LYS A 60 7.15 23.89 13.84
N SER A 61 6.76 22.66 14.11
CA SER A 61 5.54 22.04 13.60
C SER A 61 4.36 22.98 13.93
N GLN A 62 3.93 23.76 12.95
CA GLN A 62 2.63 24.38 13.01
C GLN A 62 1.66 23.22 12.77
N GLY A 63 0.83 22.90 13.76
CA GLY A 63 -0.23 21.92 13.63
C GLY A 63 -0.95 22.15 12.32
N GLY A 64 -1.29 21.07 11.62
CA GLY A 64 -1.79 21.07 10.25
C GLY A 64 -2.77 22.20 9.98
N VAL A 65 -2.52 22.97 8.92
CA VAL A 65 -3.33 24.14 8.58
C VAL A 65 -4.67 23.68 8.03
N SER A 66 -5.72 23.82 8.83
CA SER A 66 -7.11 23.56 8.40
C SER A 66 -7.49 24.51 7.26
N ALA A 67 -8.27 23.99 6.31
CA ALA A 67 -9.05 24.80 5.39
C ALA A 67 -10.41 25.14 6.02
N ASP A 68 -11.15 26.07 5.41
CA ASP A 68 -12.59 26.17 5.66
C ASP A 68 -13.25 24.88 5.16
N ASP A 69 -13.92 24.15 6.04
CA ASP A 69 -14.60 22.91 5.69
C ASP A 69 -15.91 23.17 4.95
N HIS A 70 -15.98 22.81 3.69
CA HIS A 70 -17.12 22.99 2.81
C HIS A 70 -18.10 21.79 2.83
N SER A 71 -17.85 20.76 3.61
CA SER A 71 -18.62 19.52 3.69
C SER A 71 -20.12 19.70 3.91
N ALA A 72 -20.51 20.77 4.60
CA ALA A 72 -21.92 21.07 4.83
C ALA A 72 -22.67 21.42 3.53
N LYS A 73 -22.01 22.10 2.60
CA LYS A 73 -22.55 22.58 1.33
C LYS A 73 -22.23 21.71 0.14
N GLU A 74 -21.04 21.11 0.12
CA GLU A 74 -20.49 20.32 -0.97
C GLU A 74 -20.41 18.84 -0.53
N LYS A 75 -21.36 18.01 -1.00
CA LYS A 75 -21.46 16.60 -0.65
C LYS A 75 -20.55 15.74 -1.55
N VAL A 76 -19.23 15.92 -1.40
CA VAL A 76 -18.21 15.24 -2.21
C VAL A 76 -16.97 14.93 -1.36
N VAL A 77 -16.24 13.86 -1.76
CA VAL A 77 -14.89 13.52 -1.31
C VAL A 77 -14.05 13.22 -2.54
N ASN A 78 -12.88 13.86 -2.67
CA ASN A 78 -11.86 13.52 -3.66
C ASN A 78 -10.90 12.53 -3.00
N PHE A 79 -10.95 11.26 -3.39
CA PHE A 79 -10.23 10.16 -2.75
C PHE A 79 -9.17 9.57 -3.71
N SER A 80 -7.89 9.73 -3.36
CA SER A 80 -6.75 9.10 -4.07
C SER A 80 -6.29 7.86 -3.36
N ASN A 81 -6.13 6.77 -4.13
CA ASN A 81 -5.74 5.47 -3.61
C ASN A 81 -4.81 4.74 -4.59
N TRP A 82 -4.37 3.54 -4.21
CA TRP A 82 -3.57 2.63 -5.00
C TRP A 82 -4.42 1.88 -6.01
N PRO A 83 -3.83 1.36 -7.12
CA PRO A 83 -4.54 0.51 -8.07
C PRO A 83 -5.07 -0.77 -7.40
N GLU A 84 -6.27 -1.19 -7.80
CA GLU A 84 -6.89 -2.45 -7.35
C GLU A 84 -7.09 -2.56 -5.83
N TYR A 85 -7.22 -1.43 -5.15
CA TYR A 85 -7.25 -1.35 -3.68
C TYR A 85 -8.63 -0.93 -3.14
N ILE A 86 -9.66 -1.10 -3.95
CA ILE A 86 -11.07 -0.96 -3.59
C ILE A 86 -11.92 -1.93 -4.43
N ASP A 87 -13.11 -2.28 -3.94
CA ASP A 87 -14.05 -3.13 -4.66
C ASP A 87 -14.54 -2.49 -5.96
N VAL A 88 -14.69 -3.32 -7.01
CA VAL A 88 -15.21 -2.92 -8.32
C VAL A 88 -16.23 -3.95 -8.78
N ASP A 89 -17.33 -3.50 -9.40
CA ASP A 89 -18.36 -4.38 -9.95
C ASP A 89 -17.91 -5.11 -11.25
N ASP A 90 -18.75 -6.02 -11.76
CA ASP A 90 -18.47 -6.78 -12.98
C ASP A 90 -18.27 -5.89 -14.23
N SER A 91 -18.79 -4.66 -14.23
CA SER A 91 -18.61 -3.72 -15.34
C SER A 91 -17.25 -3.01 -15.32
N GLY A 92 -16.54 -3.06 -14.18
CA GLY A 92 -15.29 -2.34 -13.94
C GLY A 92 -15.47 -0.82 -13.79
N LYS A 93 -16.70 -0.35 -13.55
CA LYS A 93 -17.04 1.09 -13.55
C LYS A 93 -17.58 1.60 -12.22
N HIS A 94 -18.09 0.73 -11.38
CA HIS A 94 -18.72 1.10 -10.11
C HIS A 94 -17.97 0.46 -8.95
N HIS A 95 -17.98 1.15 -7.83
CA HIS A 95 -17.42 0.70 -6.57
C HIS A 95 -18.59 0.46 -5.60
N PRO A 96 -19.05 -0.79 -5.42
CA PRO A 96 -20.25 -1.10 -4.64
C PRO A 96 -20.25 -0.51 -3.24
N THR A 97 -19.13 -0.55 -2.51
CA THR A 97 -19.04 0.03 -1.17
C THR A 97 -19.15 1.57 -1.19
N LEU A 98 -18.56 2.25 -2.20
CA LEU A 98 -18.73 3.71 -2.36
C LEU A 98 -20.14 4.10 -2.78
N ASP A 99 -20.79 3.29 -3.61
CA ASP A 99 -22.21 3.50 -3.98
C ASP A 99 -23.13 3.32 -2.77
N ALA A 100 -22.86 2.33 -1.91
CA ALA A 100 -23.56 2.15 -0.64
C ALA A 100 -23.36 3.34 0.31
N PHE A 101 -22.11 3.82 0.46
CA PHE A 101 -21.79 5.02 1.22
C PHE A 101 -22.57 6.24 0.71
N ARG A 102 -22.58 6.46 -0.61
CA ARG A 102 -23.35 7.56 -1.22
C ARG A 102 -24.84 7.44 -0.93
N LYS A 103 -25.40 6.23 -1.01
CA LYS A 103 -26.82 5.99 -0.72
C LYS A 103 -27.16 6.28 0.75
N GLN A 104 -26.25 5.91 1.67
CA GLN A 104 -26.43 6.09 3.12
C GLN A 104 -26.30 7.57 3.54
N THR A 105 -25.35 8.31 2.94
CA THR A 105 -24.93 9.64 3.42
C THR A 105 -25.29 10.81 2.50
N GLY A 106 -25.60 10.54 1.24
CA GLY A 106 -25.73 11.54 0.18
C GLY A 106 -24.41 12.11 -0.31
N ILE A 107 -23.25 11.61 0.19
CA ILE A 107 -21.91 12.08 -0.18
C ILE A 107 -21.40 11.27 -1.35
N SER A 108 -21.02 11.92 -2.45
CA SER A 108 -20.40 11.29 -3.60
C SER A 108 -18.89 11.22 -3.42
N VAL A 109 -18.26 10.11 -3.84
CA VAL A 109 -16.81 9.96 -3.82
C VAL A 109 -16.28 9.99 -5.25
N LYS A 110 -15.35 10.92 -5.50
CA LYS A 110 -14.53 10.95 -6.73
C LYS A 110 -13.27 10.13 -6.44
N TYR A 111 -13.33 8.87 -6.79
CA TYR A 111 -12.24 7.93 -6.56
C TYR A 111 -11.22 7.98 -7.71
N THR A 112 -9.94 7.97 -7.37
CA THR A 112 -8.83 8.02 -8.34
C THR A 112 -7.71 7.10 -7.91
N GLU A 113 -7.27 6.22 -8.80
CA GLU A 113 -6.09 5.36 -8.63
C GLU A 113 -4.86 6.09 -9.21
N ASP A 114 -4.27 6.99 -8.42
CA ASP A 114 -3.13 7.81 -8.85
C ASP A 114 -1.90 7.72 -7.94
N ILE A 115 -1.91 6.73 -7.02
CA ILE A 115 -0.79 6.38 -6.15
C ILE A 115 -0.19 5.06 -6.64
N ASN A 116 0.95 5.12 -7.33
CA ASN A 116 1.66 3.94 -7.82
C ASN A 116 2.89 3.60 -6.97
N ASP A 117 3.44 4.60 -6.31
CA ASP A 117 4.60 4.52 -5.43
C ASP A 117 4.55 5.69 -4.44
N ASN A 118 4.96 5.47 -3.19
CA ASN A 118 4.90 6.47 -2.13
C ASN A 118 5.77 7.70 -2.43
N ASP A 119 7.03 7.51 -2.81
CA ASP A 119 7.96 8.62 -3.06
C ASP A 119 7.58 9.40 -4.33
N GLU A 120 7.14 8.70 -5.39
CA GLU A 120 6.60 9.33 -6.61
C GLU A 120 5.38 10.19 -6.30
N PHE A 121 4.41 9.64 -5.57
CA PHE A 121 3.20 10.37 -5.21
C PHE A 121 3.50 11.56 -4.29
N PHE A 122 4.35 11.36 -3.27
CA PHE A 122 4.79 12.44 -2.40
C PHE A 122 5.46 13.57 -3.18
N GLY A 123 6.35 13.23 -4.13
CA GLY A 123 7.00 14.20 -5.01
C GLY A 123 6.00 15.05 -5.82
N LYS A 124 4.86 14.48 -6.22
CA LYS A 124 3.79 15.20 -6.95
C LYS A 124 3.06 16.22 -6.07
N ILE A 125 2.78 15.89 -4.80
CA ILE A 125 1.93 16.72 -3.92
C ILE A 125 2.72 17.62 -2.97
N GLN A 126 3.98 17.25 -2.66
CA GLN A 126 4.83 17.95 -1.70
C GLN A 126 5.03 19.44 -2.00
N PRO A 127 5.23 19.91 -3.25
CA PRO A 127 5.36 21.35 -3.53
C PRO A 127 4.13 22.15 -3.13
N GLN A 128 2.93 21.62 -3.36
CA GLN A 128 1.66 22.26 -2.97
C GLN A 128 1.50 22.29 -1.45
N LEU A 129 1.79 21.17 -0.78
CA LEU A 129 1.74 21.07 0.68
C LEU A 129 2.73 22.01 1.36
N ALA A 130 3.95 22.10 0.85
CA ALA A 130 4.99 23.01 1.35
C ALA A 130 4.61 24.49 1.16
N ALA A 131 3.89 24.80 0.08
CA ALA A 131 3.35 26.15 -0.19
C ALA A 131 2.04 26.43 0.59
N GLY A 132 1.51 25.50 1.39
CA GLY A 132 0.24 25.63 2.10
C GLY A 132 -0.97 25.70 1.17
N GLN A 133 -0.88 25.06 0.01
CA GLN A 133 -1.93 25.02 -1.01
C GLN A 133 -2.76 23.75 -0.92
N ASP A 134 -3.98 23.83 -1.43
CA ASP A 134 -4.86 22.68 -1.61
C ASP A 134 -4.30 21.76 -2.71
N THR A 135 -4.22 20.46 -2.42
CA THR A 135 -3.79 19.43 -3.40
C THR A 135 -4.92 18.97 -4.30
N GLY A 136 -6.14 19.43 -4.05
CA GLY A 136 -7.36 18.94 -4.70
C GLY A 136 -7.82 17.57 -4.21
N ARG A 137 -7.20 17.05 -3.15
CA ARG A 137 -7.50 15.74 -2.54
C ARG A 137 -8.02 15.94 -1.12
N ASP A 138 -9.08 15.22 -0.77
CA ASP A 138 -9.66 15.26 0.57
C ASP A 138 -9.20 14.05 1.41
N LEU A 139 -8.96 12.93 0.75
CA LEU A 139 -8.50 11.69 1.37
C LEU A 139 -7.42 11.05 0.50
N ILE A 140 -6.32 10.60 1.12
CA ILE A 140 -5.23 9.86 0.48
C ILE A 140 -4.85 8.65 1.31
N VAL A 141 -4.34 7.60 0.67
CA VAL A 141 -3.89 6.37 1.35
C VAL A 141 -2.39 6.20 1.15
N LEU A 142 -1.62 6.22 2.25
CA LEU A 142 -0.16 6.13 2.21
C LEU A 142 0.35 5.12 3.23
N THR A 143 1.46 4.46 2.89
CA THR A 143 2.13 3.54 3.80
C THR A 143 2.61 4.26 5.06
N ASP A 144 2.66 3.55 6.16
CA ASP A 144 2.90 4.07 7.53
C ASP A 144 4.11 5.01 7.64
N TRP A 145 5.22 4.67 7.00
CA TRP A 145 6.42 5.50 7.05
C TRP A 145 6.24 6.87 6.35
N LEU A 146 5.47 6.91 5.24
CA LEU A 146 5.16 8.18 4.58
C LEU A 146 4.07 8.93 5.35
N ALA A 147 3.09 8.23 5.91
CA ALA A 147 2.12 8.82 6.83
C ALA A 147 2.82 9.50 8.02
N ALA A 148 3.78 8.82 8.64
CA ALA A 148 4.63 9.37 9.71
C ALA A 148 5.42 10.60 9.24
N ARG A 149 6.01 10.57 8.03
CA ARG A 149 6.70 11.72 7.43
C ARG A 149 5.75 12.89 7.21
N MET A 150 4.56 12.64 6.68
CA MET A 150 3.53 13.67 6.43
C MET A 150 3.07 14.35 7.72
N ILE A 151 2.85 13.56 8.78
CA ILE A 151 2.50 14.08 10.12
C ILE A 151 3.64 14.94 10.68
N ARG A 152 4.87 14.42 10.65
CA ARG A 152 6.06 15.14 11.14
C ARG A 152 6.31 16.46 10.41
N LEU A 153 6.02 16.52 9.12
CA LEU A 153 6.12 17.74 8.31
C LEU A 153 4.93 18.69 8.49
N GLY A 154 3.88 18.27 9.22
CA GLY A 154 2.66 19.06 9.40
C GLY A 154 1.83 19.20 8.12
N TYR A 155 1.86 18.20 7.23
CA TYR A 155 1.19 18.21 5.93
C TYR A 155 -0.22 17.60 5.94
N VAL A 156 -0.67 17.11 7.09
CA VAL A 156 -2.00 16.50 7.27
C VAL A 156 -2.77 17.16 8.39
N GLN A 157 -4.09 17.14 8.28
CA GLN A 157 -5.00 17.69 9.27
C GLN A 157 -5.22 16.70 10.41
N LYS A 158 -5.35 17.22 11.64
CA LYS A 158 -5.81 16.43 12.77
C LYS A 158 -7.25 15.99 12.55
N LEU A 159 -7.55 14.73 12.85
CA LEU A 159 -8.89 14.17 12.75
C LEU A 159 -9.77 14.61 13.93
N ASP A 160 -11.08 14.75 13.67
CA ASP A 160 -12.08 14.99 14.71
C ASP A 160 -12.71 13.66 15.12
N ALA A 161 -12.35 13.19 16.31
CA ALA A 161 -12.83 11.91 16.84
C ALA A 161 -14.38 11.85 16.95
N SER A 162 -15.06 12.97 17.03
CA SER A 162 -16.53 13.00 17.07
C SER A 162 -17.19 12.54 15.76
N ASN A 163 -16.45 12.60 14.63
CA ASN A 163 -16.90 12.14 13.33
C ASN A 163 -16.50 10.69 13.05
N LEU A 164 -15.82 10.01 13.98
CA LEU A 164 -15.18 8.71 13.80
C LEU A 164 -15.59 7.67 14.89
N PRO A 165 -16.88 7.57 15.26
CA PRO A 165 -17.31 6.67 16.34
C PRO A 165 -17.06 5.20 16.02
N HIS A 166 -17.30 4.73 14.78
CA HIS A 166 -17.03 3.34 14.38
C HIS A 166 -15.53 3.07 14.27
N ALA A 167 -14.76 4.00 13.69
CA ALA A 167 -13.32 3.88 13.58
C ALA A 167 -12.66 3.77 14.97
N PHE A 168 -13.11 4.55 15.94
CA PHE A 168 -12.62 4.46 17.31
C PHE A 168 -13.02 3.15 18.00
N ALA A 169 -14.28 2.71 17.83
CA ALA A 169 -14.79 1.53 18.50
C ALA A 169 -14.22 0.22 17.92
N ASN A 170 -14.14 0.14 16.59
CA ASN A 170 -13.93 -1.10 15.86
C ASN A 170 -12.48 -1.29 15.36
N LEU A 171 -11.57 -0.33 15.57
CA LEU A 171 -10.17 -0.51 15.22
C LEU A 171 -9.56 -1.64 16.06
N SER A 172 -8.92 -2.61 15.42
CA SER A 172 -8.19 -3.70 16.07
C SER A 172 -7.05 -3.17 16.96
N ASP A 173 -6.85 -3.78 18.11
CA ASP A 173 -5.88 -3.33 19.12
C ASP A 173 -4.46 -3.21 18.60
N GLN A 174 -4.04 -4.12 17.72
CA GLN A 174 -2.71 -4.09 17.09
C GLN A 174 -2.43 -2.82 16.28
N PHE A 175 -3.45 -2.10 15.83
CA PHE A 175 -3.33 -0.89 15.02
C PHE A 175 -3.62 0.41 15.78
N ARG A 176 -4.01 0.34 17.08
CA ARG A 176 -4.52 1.51 17.82
C ARG A 176 -3.50 2.61 18.07
N SER A 177 -2.25 2.27 18.30
CA SER A 177 -1.29 3.26 18.82
C SER A 177 0.12 3.04 18.27
N PRO A 178 0.35 3.30 16.99
CA PRO A 178 1.70 3.33 16.45
C PRO A 178 2.49 4.47 17.11
N ASP A 179 3.79 4.30 17.25
CA ASP A 179 4.68 5.27 17.88
C ASP A 179 4.70 6.64 17.19
N TRP A 180 4.44 6.67 15.88
CA TRP A 180 4.44 7.86 15.03
C TRP A 180 3.08 8.60 14.98
N ASP A 181 1.97 7.98 15.41
CA ASP A 181 0.63 8.61 15.55
C ASP A 181 -0.12 8.04 16.77
N PRO A 182 0.33 8.32 18.01
CA PRO A 182 -0.30 7.81 19.20
C PRO A 182 -1.78 8.18 19.28
N GLY A 183 -2.63 7.18 19.48
CA GLY A 183 -4.08 7.38 19.58
C GLY A 183 -4.77 7.74 18.27
N ARG A 184 -4.09 7.57 17.13
CA ARG A 184 -4.67 7.82 15.79
C ARG A 184 -5.25 9.22 15.62
N ALA A 185 -4.45 10.22 16.03
CA ALA A 185 -4.87 11.62 15.97
C ALA A 185 -4.92 12.18 14.53
N TYR A 186 -4.19 11.58 13.58
CA TYR A 186 -4.04 12.07 12.21
C TYR A 186 -4.37 11.04 11.14
N SER A 187 -4.42 9.75 11.49
CA SER A 187 -4.55 8.67 10.52
C SER A 187 -5.42 7.53 11.05
N TYR A 188 -6.06 6.81 10.12
CA TYR A 188 -6.63 5.49 10.38
C TYR A 188 -6.16 4.50 9.33
N PRO A 189 -5.80 3.24 9.69
CA PRO A 189 -5.42 2.25 8.71
C PRO A 189 -6.50 2.00 7.66
N TRP A 190 -6.10 1.97 6.39
CA TRP A 190 -6.92 1.44 5.31
C TRP A 190 -6.87 -0.09 5.31
N GLN A 191 -5.65 -0.63 5.27
CA GLN A 191 -5.40 -2.06 5.36
C GLN A 191 -4.05 -2.33 6.05
N GLY A 192 -3.93 -3.53 6.63
CA GLY A 192 -2.64 -4.08 7.05
C GLY A 192 -2.00 -4.84 5.89
N ILE A 193 -0.68 -4.73 5.78
CA ILE A 193 0.13 -5.38 4.76
C ILE A 193 0.98 -6.46 5.42
N SER A 194 1.11 -7.61 4.77
CA SER A 194 2.05 -8.67 5.12
C SER A 194 2.95 -8.96 3.92
N THR A 195 4.26 -9.03 4.14
CA THR A 195 5.25 -9.31 3.10
C THR A 195 5.71 -10.75 3.21
N VAL A 196 5.59 -11.51 2.12
CA VAL A 196 5.89 -12.94 2.04
C VAL A 196 6.94 -13.22 0.97
N VAL A 197 7.46 -14.45 0.96
CA VAL A 197 8.21 -14.98 -0.17
C VAL A 197 7.25 -15.74 -1.08
N ALA A 198 7.10 -15.28 -2.32
CA ALA A 198 6.21 -15.88 -3.30
C ALA A 198 6.98 -16.52 -4.45
N PHE A 199 6.37 -17.51 -5.10
CA PHE A 199 7.01 -18.23 -6.20
C PHE A 199 5.98 -18.83 -7.17
N ASN A 200 6.42 -19.09 -8.40
CA ASN A 200 5.68 -19.85 -9.39
C ASN A 200 6.24 -21.27 -9.45
N LYS A 201 5.41 -22.26 -9.07
CA LYS A 201 5.81 -23.69 -8.97
C LYS A 201 6.39 -24.24 -10.28
N LYS A 202 5.78 -23.85 -11.43
CA LYS A 202 6.29 -24.30 -12.74
C LYS A 202 7.64 -23.67 -13.07
N ALA A 203 7.79 -22.37 -12.76
CA ALA A 203 9.05 -21.68 -13.01
C ALA A 203 10.17 -22.12 -12.07
N LEU A 204 9.86 -22.64 -10.88
CA LEU A 204 10.85 -23.21 -9.98
C LEU A 204 11.44 -24.52 -10.49
N ASP A 205 10.72 -25.28 -11.32
CA ASP A 205 11.18 -26.55 -11.90
C ASP A 205 11.79 -27.52 -10.86
N GLY A 206 11.08 -27.70 -9.75
CA GLY A 206 11.48 -28.57 -8.63
C GLY A 206 12.45 -27.94 -7.62
N VAL A 207 12.88 -26.70 -7.82
CA VAL A 207 13.67 -25.96 -6.82
C VAL A 207 12.80 -25.62 -5.62
N GLU A 208 13.27 -25.90 -4.42
CA GLU A 208 12.57 -25.54 -3.18
C GLU A 208 12.95 -24.11 -2.75
N VAL A 209 11.96 -23.34 -2.31
CA VAL A 209 12.13 -21.98 -1.78
C VAL A 209 11.41 -21.88 -0.43
N LYS A 210 12.16 -21.57 0.63
CA LYS A 210 11.65 -21.46 2.01
C LYS A 210 12.04 -20.15 2.71
N SER A 211 13.02 -19.43 2.17
CA SER A 211 13.66 -18.30 2.84
C SER A 211 14.07 -17.22 1.85
N VAL A 212 14.42 -16.04 2.38
CA VAL A 212 15.07 -14.99 1.59
C VAL A 212 16.47 -15.42 1.14
N SER A 213 17.20 -16.22 1.94
CA SER A 213 18.49 -16.80 1.54
C SER A 213 18.35 -17.63 0.27
N ASP A 214 17.29 -18.41 0.11
CA ASP A 214 17.05 -19.16 -1.13
C ASP A 214 16.93 -18.23 -2.34
N LEU A 215 16.26 -17.09 -2.19
CA LEU A 215 16.19 -16.09 -3.25
C LEU A 215 17.57 -15.50 -3.59
N LEU A 216 18.36 -15.17 -2.57
CA LEU A 216 19.61 -14.43 -2.75
C LEU A 216 20.82 -15.30 -3.14
N ASP A 217 20.81 -16.59 -2.76
CA ASP A 217 22.00 -17.44 -2.88
C ASP A 217 21.83 -18.68 -3.76
N ASN A 218 20.58 -19.14 -4.03
CA ASN A 218 20.38 -20.34 -4.83
C ASN A 218 20.70 -20.09 -6.32
N PRO A 219 21.77 -20.71 -6.88
CA PRO A 219 22.20 -20.43 -8.25
C PRO A 219 21.17 -20.88 -9.30
N ALA A 220 20.26 -21.81 -8.98
CA ALA A 220 19.20 -22.23 -9.87
C ALA A 220 18.16 -21.13 -10.13
N LEU A 221 18.08 -20.11 -9.26
CA LEU A 221 17.20 -18.95 -9.40
C LEU A 221 17.88 -17.73 -10.03
N LYS A 222 19.14 -17.85 -10.45
CA LYS A 222 19.91 -16.72 -10.99
C LYS A 222 19.18 -16.01 -12.13
N GLY A 223 19.01 -14.67 -11.99
CA GLY A 223 18.35 -13.83 -12.98
C GLY A 223 16.83 -14.01 -13.08
N ARG A 224 16.22 -14.71 -12.10
CA ARG A 224 14.76 -14.96 -12.04
C ARG A 224 14.14 -14.59 -10.69
N VAL A 225 14.83 -13.78 -9.90
CA VAL A 225 14.37 -13.31 -8.58
C VAL A 225 13.95 -11.86 -8.66
N GLY A 226 12.80 -11.53 -8.07
CA GLY A 226 12.32 -10.16 -7.87
C GLY A 226 12.43 -9.74 -6.42
N LEU A 227 12.78 -8.48 -6.17
CA LEU A 227 12.68 -7.84 -4.86
C LEU A 227 11.83 -6.57 -4.99
N LEU A 228 11.30 -6.09 -3.87
CA LEU A 228 10.48 -4.88 -3.87
C LEU A 228 11.34 -3.60 -3.87
N THR A 229 10.85 -2.57 -4.55
CA THR A 229 11.40 -1.20 -4.43
C THR A 229 11.10 -0.58 -3.07
N GLU A 230 10.12 -1.14 -2.33
CA GLU A 230 9.88 -0.73 -0.95
C GLU A 230 11.04 -1.20 -0.05
N MET A 231 11.82 -0.20 0.40
CA MET A 231 13.03 -0.43 1.18
C MET A 231 12.77 -1.24 2.46
N ARG A 232 11.70 -0.90 3.17
CA ARG A 232 11.42 -1.51 4.47
C ARG A 232 11.06 -2.98 4.36
N ASP A 233 10.39 -3.35 3.30
CA ASP A 233 10.05 -4.74 3.02
C ASP A 233 11.29 -5.53 2.61
N THR A 234 12.02 -5.07 1.60
CA THR A 234 13.21 -5.77 1.09
C THR A 234 14.32 -5.87 2.14
N VAL A 235 14.63 -4.75 2.80
CA VAL A 235 15.67 -4.73 3.85
C VAL A 235 15.19 -5.48 5.09
N GLY A 236 13.95 -5.29 5.53
CA GLY A 236 13.39 -5.95 6.69
C GLY A 236 13.35 -7.47 6.55
N MET A 237 12.84 -8.00 5.43
CA MET A 237 12.85 -9.43 5.14
C MET A 237 14.27 -10.01 5.12
N THR A 238 15.23 -9.25 4.57
CA THR A 238 16.65 -9.66 4.57
C THR A 238 17.27 -9.59 5.97
N MET A 239 16.89 -8.60 6.81
CA MET A 239 17.30 -8.54 8.22
C MET A 239 16.84 -9.78 8.99
N LEU A 240 15.57 -10.14 8.88
CA LEU A 240 15.01 -11.31 9.53
C LEU A 240 15.76 -12.58 9.12
N ASP A 241 16.03 -12.75 7.84
CA ASP A 241 16.80 -13.88 7.30
C ASP A 241 18.24 -13.93 7.83
N MET A 242 18.84 -12.78 8.14
CA MET A 242 20.15 -12.65 8.78
C MET A 242 20.10 -12.75 10.31
N GLY A 243 18.95 -13.05 10.92
CA GLY A 243 18.76 -13.12 12.37
C GLY A 243 18.85 -11.76 13.08
N LYS A 244 18.56 -10.65 12.36
CA LYS A 244 18.53 -9.29 12.89
C LYS A 244 17.10 -8.84 13.12
N ASP A 245 16.88 -8.00 14.14
CA ASP A 245 15.55 -7.48 14.49
C ASP A 245 15.27 -6.16 13.76
N PRO A 246 14.33 -6.11 12.81
CA PRO A 246 13.97 -4.87 12.11
C PRO A 246 13.43 -3.77 13.03
N ALA A 247 12.99 -4.11 14.24
CA ALA A 247 12.51 -3.14 15.22
C ALA A 247 13.64 -2.48 16.05
N LYS A 248 14.88 -3.03 15.99
CA LYS A 248 15.98 -2.60 16.89
C LYS A 248 17.35 -2.55 16.23
N PHE A 249 17.42 -2.61 14.91
CA PHE A 249 18.70 -2.64 14.18
C PHE A 249 19.51 -1.34 14.33
N THR A 250 20.83 -1.46 14.12
CA THR A 250 21.81 -0.37 14.09
C THR A 250 22.18 0.01 12.65
N ASP A 251 22.97 1.10 12.49
CA ASP A 251 23.53 1.47 11.19
C ASP A 251 24.40 0.36 10.59
N ASP A 252 25.21 -0.33 11.42
CA ASP A 252 26.07 -1.45 11.00
C ASP A 252 25.21 -2.65 10.54
N ASP A 253 24.08 -2.91 11.19
CA ASP A 253 23.15 -3.95 10.76
C ASP A 253 22.54 -3.63 9.41
N TYR A 254 22.13 -2.38 9.20
CA TYR A 254 21.60 -1.91 7.93
C TYR A 254 22.65 -2.06 6.82
N ASP A 255 23.89 -1.62 7.06
CA ASP A 255 24.99 -1.70 6.10
C ASP A 255 25.35 -3.15 5.74
N ALA A 256 25.29 -4.07 6.72
CA ALA A 256 25.50 -5.49 6.46
C ALA A 256 24.42 -6.07 5.55
N VAL A 257 23.15 -5.65 5.71
CA VAL A 257 22.06 -6.06 4.82
C VAL A 257 22.24 -5.50 3.41
N ILE A 258 22.56 -4.22 3.29
CA ILE A 258 22.83 -3.61 1.97
C ILE A 258 23.99 -4.31 1.26
N ALA A 259 25.07 -4.65 1.98
CA ALA A 259 26.21 -5.40 1.41
C ALA A 259 25.79 -6.81 0.94
N ARG A 260 24.90 -7.51 1.68
CA ARG A 260 24.37 -8.80 1.27
C ARG A 260 23.51 -8.72 0.01
N LEU A 261 22.62 -7.72 -0.05
CA LEU A 261 21.77 -7.46 -1.22
C LEU A 261 22.63 -7.07 -2.44
N GLN A 262 23.64 -6.19 -2.24
CA GLN A 262 24.58 -5.80 -3.31
C GLN A 262 25.31 -7.00 -3.89
N LYS A 263 25.78 -7.92 -3.04
CA LYS A 263 26.42 -9.16 -3.49
C LYS A 263 25.50 -10.00 -4.38
N ALA A 264 24.20 -10.04 -4.08
CA ALA A 264 23.22 -10.78 -4.91
C ALA A 264 22.98 -10.05 -6.26
N VAL A 265 22.91 -8.72 -6.25
CA VAL A 265 22.84 -7.89 -7.47
C VAL A 265 24.09 -8.09 -8.34
N ASP A 266 25.29 -7.99 -7.78
CA ASP A 266 26.55 -8.12 -8.51
C ASP A 266 26.74 -9.51 -9.15
N LYS A 267 26.18 -10.55 -8.51
CA LYS A 267 26.17 -11.92 -9.06
C LYS A 267 25.13 -12.10 -10.17
N GLY A 268 24.27 -11.11 -10.42
CA GLY A 268 23.14 -11.21 -11.34
C GLY A 268 22.04 -12.15 -10.85
N GLN A 269 21.92 -12.34 -9.53
CA GLN A 269 20.88 -13.15 -8.90
C GLN A 269 19.51 -12.48 -9.07
N ILE A 270 19.47 -11.17 -8.81
CA ILE A 270 18.27 -10.35 -8.88
C ILE A 270 18.01 -9.93 -10.33
N ARG A 271 16.82 -10.24 -10.84
CA ARG A 271 16.37 -9.79 -12.16
C ARG A 271 16.03 -8.31 -12.15
N ARG A 272 15.25 -7.88 -11.14
CA ARG A 272 14.84 -6.48 -10.96
C ARG A 272 14.24 -6.22 -9.60
N PHE A 273 14.21 -4.94 -9.25
CA PHE A 273 13.37 -4.39 -8.19
C PHE A 273 12.06 -3.88 -8.78
N THR A 274 10.94 -4.05 -8.09
CA THR A 274 9.59 -3.76 -8.61
C THR A 274 8.68 -3.17 -7.52
N GLY A 275 7.71 -2.37 -7.95
CA GLY A 275 6.47 -2.15 -7.19
C GLY A 275 5.49 -3.31 -7.44
N ASN A 276 4.19 -3.05 -7.56
CA ASN A 276 3.16 -4.07 -7.82
C ASN A 276 3.32 -4.81 -9.16
N ASP A 277 4.11 -4.31 -10.09
CA ASP A 277 4.30 -4.90 -11.42
C ASP A 277 4.99 -6.28 -11.42
N TYR A 278 5.54 -6.75 -10.27
CA TYR A 278 6.02 -8.13 -10.11
C TYR A 278 4.91 -9.17 -10.32
N THR A 279 3.66 -8.83 -10.06
CA THR A 279 2.52 -9.75 -10.15
C THR A 279 2.38 -10.38 -11.53
N SER A 280 2.53 -9.57 -12.59
CA SER A 280 2.50 -10.04 -13.98
C SER A 280 3.66 -10.99 -14.30
N ASP A 281 4.87 -10.67 -13.85
CA ASP A 281 6.05 -11.48 -14.13
C ASP A 281 6.03 -12.80 -13.36
N LEU A 282 5.59 -12.77 -12.09
CA LEU A 282 5.43 -13.98 -11.28
C LEU A 282 4.37 -14.91 -11.88
N SER A 283 3.23 -14.35 -12.29
CA SER A 283 2.15 -15.14 -12.89
C SER A 283 2.59 -15.82 -14.20
N LYS A 284 3.39 -15.14 -15.03
CA LYS A 284 3.92 -15.69 -16.29
C LYS A 284 5.10 -16.63 -16.09
N GLY A 285 5.75 -16.61 -14.93
CA GLY A 285 6.98 -17.37 -14.64
C GLY A 285 8.26 -16.69 -15.13
N ASP A 286 8.20 -15.42 -15.55
CA ASP A 286 9.38 -14.60 -15.84
C ASP A 286 10.20 -14.33 -14.58
N LEU A 287 9.52 -14.20 -13.43
CA LEU A 287 10.09 -14.37 -12.11
C LEU A 287 9.74 -15.78 -11.60
N ALA A 288 10.75 -16.52 -11.14
CA ALA A 288 10.53 -17.82 -10.49
C ALA A 288 10.12 -17.63 -9.02
N ALA A 289 10.70 -16.64 -8.34
CA ALA A 289 10.36 -16.27 -6.98
C ALA A 289 10.63 -14.79 -6.70
N CYS A 290 9.97 -14.25 -5.69
CA CYS A 290 10.14 -12.85 -5.29
C CYS A 290 9.73 -12.61 -3.83
N VAL A 291 10.14 -11.47 -3.29
CA VAL A 291 9.49 -10.85 -2.13
C VAL A 291 8.22 -10.16 -2.65
N ALA A 292 7.09 -10.36 -1.98
CA ALA A 292 5.76 -9.97 -2.48
C ALA A 292 4.81 -9.57 -1.36
N TRP A 293 3.80 -8.79 -1.66
CA TRP A 293 2.71 -8.48 -0.73
C TRP A 293 1.63 -9.58 -0.75
N ALA A 294 1.22 -9.98 0.43
CA ALA A 294 0.35 -11.15 0.61
C ALA A 294 -1.01 -11.03 -0.09
N GLY A 295 -1.61 -9.84 -0.09
CA GLY A 295 -2.89 -9.59 -0.75
C GLY A 295 -2.83 -9.86 -2.26
N ASP A 296 -1.79 -9.37 -2.94
CA ASP A 296 -1.56 -9.63 -4.36
C ASP A 296 -1.42 -11.14 -4.64
N ILE A 297 -0.73 -11.85 -3.75
CA ILE A 297 -0.54 -13.30 -3.92
C ILE A 297 -1.86 -14.05 -3.77
N VAL A 298 -2.70 -13.68 -2.82
CA VAL A 298 -4.04 -14.27 -2.69
C VAL A 298 -4.88 -14.03 -3.95
N GLN A 299 -4.82 -12.82 -4.51
CA GLN A 299 -5.50 -12.48 -5.76
C GLN A 299 -4.95 -13.31 -6.94
N LEU A 300 -3.62 -13.41 -7.06
CA LEU A 300 -3.00 -14.21 -8.12
C LEU A 300 -3.35 -15.69 -8.03
N GLN A 301 -3.40 -16.26 -6.82
CA GLN A 301 -3.74 -17.68 -6.61
C GLN A 301 -5.16 -18.01 -7.08
N ALA A 302 -6.08 -17.08 -7.04
CA ALA A 302 -7.43 -17.29 -7.54
C ALA A 302 -7.46 -17.56 -9.06
N ASP A 303 -6.51 -17.01 -9.80
CA ASP A 303 -6.40 -17.11 -11.27
C ASP A 303 -5.30 -18.06 -11.73
N ASN A 304 -4.26 -18.25 -10.93
CA ASN A 304 -3.11 -19.09 -11.27
C ASN A 304 -2.71 -20.00 -10.11
N PRO A 305 -3.10 -21.29 -10.13
CA PRO A 305 -2.80 -22.24 -9.06
C PRO A 305 -1.30 -22.60 -8.95
N ASP A 306 -0.48 -22.21 -9.93
CA ASP A 306 0.96 -22.40 -9.87
C ASP A 306 1.64 -21.33 -8.99
N VAL A 307 1.00 -20.21 -8.72
CA VAL A 307 1.49 -19.21 -7.76
C VAL A 307 1.29 -19.72 -6.34
N ALA A 308 2.34 -19.66 -5.55
CA ALA A 308 2.34 -20.05 -4.15
C ALA A 308 3.23 -19.11 -3.33
N TYR A 309 3.15 -19.25 -2.02
CA TYR A 309 3.97 -18.49 -1.08
C TYR A 309 4.48 -19.34 0.06
N VAL A 310 5.44 -18.83 0.76
CA VAL A 310 5.90 -19.31 2.06
C VAL A 310 6.11 -18.13 3.01
N ILE A 311 5.79 -18.35 4.27
CA ILE A 311 6.20 -17.48 5.36
C ILE A 311 7.48 -18.07 5.93
N PRO A 312 8.64 -17.41 5.78
CA PRO A 312 9.91 -17.91 6.29
C PRO A 312 9.83 -18.19 7.80
N ASP A 313 10.63 -19.14 8.26
CA ASP A 313 10.72 -19.40 9.71
C ASP A 313 11.31 -18.23 10.49
N SER A 314 12.11 -17.38 9.84
CA SER A 314 12.63 -16.13 10.38
C SER A 314 11.57 -15.06 10.61
N GLY A 315 10.34 -15.25 10.12
CA GLY A 315 9.25 -14.28 10.21
C GLY A 315 8.99 -13.52 8.90
N TYR A 316 8.13 -12.52 9.00
CA TYR A 316 7.72 -11.68 7.87
C TYR A 316 7.50 -10.23 8.31
N MET A 317 7.60 -9.30 7.34
CA MET A 317 7.39 -7.88 7.61
C MET A 317 5.91 -7.53 7.56
N THR A 318 5.50 -6.62 8.46
CA THR A 318 4.16 -6.01 8.45
C THR A 318 4.25 -4.50 8.45
N SER A 319 3.31 -3.89 7.76
CA SER A 319 3.09 -2.44 7.72
C SER A 319 1.59 -2.13 7.61
N THR A 320 1.23 -0.86 7.54
CA THR A 320 -0.15 -0.42 7.27
C THR A 320 -0.15 0.64 6.19
N ASP A 321 -1.18 0.60 5.34
CA ASP A 321 -1.56 1.77 4.56
C ASP A 321 -2.61 2.55 5.31
N ASN A 322 -2.46 3.87 5.34
CA ASN A 322 -3.23 4.73 6.22
C ASN A 322 -3.96 5.82 5.45
N MET A 323 -5.20 6.02 5.79
CA MET A 323 -6.03 7.13 5.34
C MET A 323 -5.61 8.42 6.05
N LEU A 324 -5.33 9.46 5.28
CA LEU A 324 -4.86 10.77 5.72
C LEU A 324 -5.65 11.87 5.03
N ILE A 325 -5.89 12.97 5.74
CA ILE A 325 -6.53 14.16 5.18
C ILE A 325 -5.44 15.22 4.98
N PRO A 326 -5.07 15.57 3.73
CA PRO A 326 -4.04 16.57 3.48
C PRO A 326 -4.42 17.95 4.01
N ASN A 327 -3.40 18.77 4.30
CA ASN A 327 -3.62 20.17 4.62
C ASN A 327 -4.44 20.85 3.51
N LYS A 328 -5.30 21.80 3.89
CA LYS A 328 -6.19 22.54 2.98
C LYS A 328 -7.21 21.68 2.22
N ALA A 329 -7.36 20.40 2.52
CA ALA A 329 -8.49 19.60 2.04
C ALA A 329 -9.80 20.28 2.45
N ARG A 330 -10.71 20.45 1.48
CA ARG A 330 -11.91 21.27 1.64
C ARG A 330 -13.11 20.52 2.19
N HIS A 331 -13.07 19.19 2.17
CA HIS A 331 -14.18 18.34 2.58
C HIS A 331 -13.79 17.40 3.72
N LYS A 332 -13.15 17.97 4.76
CA LYS A 332 -12.61 17.21 5.90
C LYS A 332 -13.69 16.36 6.58
N THR A 333 -14.82 16.93 6.96
CA THR A 333 -15.89 16.18 7.63
C THR A 333 -16.47 15.07 6.74
N ASN A 334 -16.60 15.30 5.42
CA ASN A 334 -17.03 14.24 4.52
C ASN A 334 -15.99 13.11 4.42
N ALA A 335 -14.69 13.44 4.38
CA ALA A 335 -13.61 12.45 4.37
C ALA A 335 -13.57 11.63 5.68
N GLU A 336 -13.74 12.28 6.84
CA GLU A 336 -13.86 11.60 8.13
C GLU A 336 -15.04 10.62 8.17
N ARG A 337 -16.20 11.01 7.61
CA ARG A 337 -17.35 10.10 7.48
C ARG A 337 -17.08 8.91 6.58
N LEU A 338 -16.28 9.08 5.51
CA LEU A 338 -15.88 7.99 4.66
C LEU A 338 -14.92 7.04 5.39
N ILE A 339 -13.97 7.59 6.17
CA ILE A 339 -13.12 6.80 7.06
C ILE A 339 -13.98 5.99 8.02
N ASP A 340 -14.91 6.62 8.72
CA ASP A 340 -15.76 5.98 9.72
C ASP A 340 -16.63 4.86 9.13
N TYR A 341 -17.17 5.06 7.93
CA TYR A 341 -17.97 4.09 7.20
C TYR A 341 -17.19 2.77 6.95
N TYR A 342 -15.92 2.86 6.54
CA TYR A 342 -15.11 1.65 6.31
C TYR A 342 -14.70 0.93 7.62
N TYR A 343 -15.02 1.51 8.77
CA TYR A 343 -14.89 0.84 10.06
C TYR A 343 -16.20 0.22 10.56
N GLU A 344 -17.29 0.32 9.82
CA GLU A 344 -18.45 -0.55 10.01
C GLU A 344 -18.09 -1.98 9.56
N PRO A 345 -18.45 -3.05 10.33
CA PRO A 345 -17.98 -4.39 10.03
C PRO A 345 -18.41 -4.96 8.66
N GLU A 346 -19.58 -4.56 8.15
CA GLU A 346 -20.09 -5.02 6.85
C GLU A 346 -19.30 -4.43 5.67
N PRO A 347 -19.15 -3.09 5.52
CA PRO A 347 -18.28 -2.51 4.49
C PRO A 347 -16.84 -2.97 4.58
N ALA A 348 -16.30 -3.13 5.80
CA ALA A 348 -14.96 -3.65 6.01
C ALA A 348 -14.79 -5.08 5.49
N ALA A 349 -15.80 -5.94 5.71
CA ALA A 349 -15.80 -7.31 5.22
C ALA A 349 -15.95 -7.39 3.69
N GLU A 350 -16.79 -6.54 3.09
CA GLU A 350 -16.95 -6.45 1.63
C GLU A 350 -15.62 -6.03 0.98
N LEU A 351 -14.97 -5.01 1.54
CA LEU A 351 -13.67 -4.57 1.08
C LEU A 351 -12.62 -5.68 1.21
N ALA A 352 -12.49 -6.32 2.40
CA ALA A 352 -11.51 -7.37 2.65
C ALA A 352 -11.72 -8.60 1.75
N ALA A 353 -12.97 -8.97 1.46
CA ALA A 353 -13.29 -10.05 0.54
C ALA A 353 -12.82 -9.76 -0.89
N TYR A 354 -12.81 -8.50 -1.29
CA TYR A 354 -12.41 -8.09 -2.63
C TYR A 354 -10.88 -7.94 -2.74
N ILE A 355 -10.28 -7.11 -1.88
CA ILE A 355 -8.85 -6.75 -2.00
C ILE A 355 -7.90 -7.79 -1.38
N ASN A 356 -8.39 -8.66 -0.48
CA ASN A 356 -7.64 -9.74 0.18
C ASN A 356 -6.45 -9.27 1.05
N TYR A 357 -6.50 -8.06 1.58
CA TYR A 357 -5.54 -7.54 2.55
C TYR A 357 -6.07 -7.65 3.98
N VAL A 358 -5.19 -7.43 4.96
CA VAL A 358 -5.56 -7.56 6.37
C VAL A 358 -6.49 -6.42 6.78
N SER A 359 -7.74 -6.73 7.15
CA SER A 359 -8.66 -5.72 7.64
C SER A 359 -8.22 -5.13 8.98
N PRO A 360 -8.20 -3.80 9.14
CA PRO A 360 -7.93 -3.17 10.42
C PRO A 360 -9.11 -3.23 11.41
N VAL A 361 -10.28 -3.72 10.95
CA VAL A 361 -11.51 -3.75 11.75
C VAL A 361 -11.56 -5.01 12.59
N ALA A 362 -11.77 -4.84 13.90
CA ALA A 362 -11.97 -5.94 14.82
C ALA A 362 -13.28 -6.70 14.47
N ASP A 363 -13.31 -7.99 14.82
CA ASP A 363 -14.49 -8.85 14.67
C ASP A 363 -15.11 -8.89 13.26
N VAL A 364 -14.35 -8.57 12.22
CA VAL A 364 -14.79 -8.61 10.82
C VAL A 364 -15.06 -10.04 10.33
N LYS A 365 -14.43 -11.05 10.95
CA LYS A 365 -14.48 -12.47 10.52
C LYS A 365 -15.89 -13.02 10.31
N PRO A 366 -16.90 -12.83 11.20
CA PRO A 366 -18.24 -13.33 11.00
C PRO A 366 -18.96 -12.74 9.79
N TYR A 367 -18.63 -11.50 9.43
CA TYR A 367 -19.18 -10.80 8.26
C TYR A 367 -18.48 -11.28 6.99
N LEU A 368 -17.18 -11.38 7.01
CA LEU A 368 -16.39 -11.90 5.89
C LEU A 368 -16.76 -13.35 5.56
N ALA A 369 -16.99 -14.21 6.57
CA ALA A 369 -17.41 -15.60 6.37
C ALA A 369 -18.77 -15.76 5.68
N LYS A 370 -19.67 -14.76 5.78
CA LYS A 370 -20.94 -14.75 5.05
C LYS A 370 -20.76 -14.44 3.56
N ILE A 371 -19.70 -13.68 3.22
CA ILE A 371 -19.38 -13.27 1.86
C ILE A 371 -18.47 -14.30 1.19
N ASP A 372 -17.36 -14.62 1.84
CA ASP A 372 -16.35 -15.58 1.38
C ASP A 372 -15.75 -16.32 2.58
N LYS A 373 -16.19 -17.59 2.78
CA LYS A 373 -15.69 -18.42 3.86
C LYS A 373 -14.20 -18.71 3.71
N SER A 374 -13.70 -18.87 2.49
CA SER A 374 -12.28 -19.17 2.25
C SER A 374 -11.39 -17.98 2.59
N ALA A 375 -11.84 -16.77 2.29
CA ALA A 375 -11.16 -15.54 2.71
C ALA A 375 -11.14 -15.40 4.24
N ALA A 376 -12.24 -15.73 4.91
CA ALA A 376 -12.33 -15.68 6.37
C ALA A 376 -11.48 -16.74 7.10
N GLU A 377 -11.07 -17.79 6.41
CA GLU A 377 -10.18 -18.85 6.90
C GLU A 377 -8.73 -18.66 6.43
N ASN A 378 -8.45 -17.68 5.57
CA ASN A 378 -7.13 -17.42 5.01
C ASN A 378 -6.28 -16.59 6.00
N PRO A 379 -5.15 -17.14 6.50
CA PRO A 379 -4.29 -16.42 7.46
C PRO A 379 -3.58 -15.20 6.86
N LEU A 380 -3.49 -15.06 5.54
CA LEU A 380 -2.96 -13.86 4.90
C LEU A 380 -3.95 -12.68 4.93
N ILE A 381 -5.25 -12.96 5.10
CA ILE A 381 -6.32 -11.94 5.20
C ILE A 381 -6.68 -11.69 6.67
N LEU A 382 -6.78 -12.76 7.45
CA LEU A 382 -7.07 -12.72 8.89
C LEU A 382 -6.00 -13.51 9.65
N PRO A 383 -4.84 -12.91 9.94
CA PRO A 383 -3.73 -13.57 10.63
C PRO A 383 -4.16 -14.11 12.00
N ASP A 384 -3.94 -15.40 12.24
CA ASP A 384 -4.11 -16.01 13.54
C ASP A 384 -2.95 -15.65 14.50
N LYS A 385 -3.05 -16.09 15.77
CA LYS A 385 -2.03 -15.80 16.78
C LYS A 385 -0.66 -16.36 16.42
N ALA A 386 -0.60 -17.51 15.75
CA ALA A 386 0.66 -18.16 15.36
C ALA A 386 1.34 -17.35 14.25
N MET A 387 0.58 -16.86 13.29
CA MET A 387 1.07 -15.98 12.26
C MET A 387 1.49 -14.62 12.84
N GLN A 388 0.65 -14.00 13.68
CA GLN A 388 0.98 -12.73 14.32
C GLN A 388 2.28 -12.80 15.15
N ALA A 389 2.57 -13.94 15.79
CA ALA A 389 3.81 -14.14 16.56
C ALA A 389 5.08 -14.13 15.68
N LYS A 390 4.96 -14.32 14.37
CA LYS A 390 6.07 -14.24 13.40
C LYS A 390 6.13 -12.87 12.68
N SER A 391 5.23 -11.94 13.00
CA SER A 391 5.18 -10.63 12.35
C SER A 391 6.18 -9.65 12.98
N HIS A 392 6.82 -8.85 12.14
CA HIS A 392 7.78 -7.83 12.54
C HIS A 392 7.49 -6.52 11.81
N ALA A 393 7.55 -5.41 12.55
CA ALA A 393 7.46 -4.08 11.97
C ALA A 393 8.86 -3.47 11.85
N PHE A 394 9.07 -2.67 10.81
CA PHE A 394 10.28 -1.88 10.70
C PHE A 394 10.22 -0.71 11.68
N ARG A 395 11.30 -0.45 12.43
CA ARG A 395 11.31 0.67 13.37
C ARG A 395 11.13 2.01 12.67
N SER A 396 10.55 2.96 13.37
CA SER A 396 10.50 4.34 12.91
C SER A 396 11.91 4.92 12.76
N LEU A 397 12.11 5.67 11.67
CA LEU A 397 13.38 6.30 11.35
C LEU A 397 13.32 7.81 11.63
N SER A 398 14.38 8.37 12.16
CA SER A 398 14.58 9.82 12.13
C SER A 398 14.75 10.30 10.69
N SER A 399 14.49 11.58 10.42
CA SER A 399 14.66 12.16 9.07
C SER A 399 16.07 11.97 8.51
N LYS A 400 17.10 11.97 9.39
CA LYS A 400 18.49 11.75 8.99
C LYS A 400 18.73 10.31 8.56
N GLU A 401 18.26 9.34 9.36
CA GLU A 401 18.37 7.91 9.04
C GLU A 401 17.57 7.58 7.78
N GLU A 402 16.36 8.10 7.68
CA GLU A 402 15.49 7.89 6.52
C GLU A 402 16.19 8.34 5.22
N THR A 403 16.74 9.55 5.20
CA THR A 403 17.48 10.06 4.04
C THR A 403 18.71 9.20 3.74
N ALA A 404 19.50 8.85 4.77
CA ALA A 404 20.73 8.09 4.58
C ALA A 404 20.46 6.67 4.07
N TYR A 405 19.44 6.00 4.63
CA TYR A 405 19.08 4.62 4.25
C TYR A 405 18.45 4.57 2.87
N GLN A 406 17.53 5.49 2.55
CA GLN A 406 16.98 5.61 1.22
C GLN A 406 18.06 5.85 0.14
N GLN A 407 19.04 6.71 0.40
CA GLN A 407 20.15 6.92 -0.53
C GLN A 407 20.99 5.66 -0.76
N LYS A 408 21.26 4.88 0.29
CA LYS A 408 21.99 3.60 0.16
C LYS A 408 21.16 2.59 -0.64
N PHE A 409 19.87 2.51 -0.37
CA PHE A 409 18.96 1.61 -1.07
C PHE A 409 18.73 2.00 -2.53
N ALA A 410 18.57 3.29 -2.82
CA ALA A 410 18.46 3.80 -4.19
C ALA A 410 19.71 3.46 -5.04
N LYS A 411 20.92 3.56 -4.46
CA LYS A 411 22.14 3.11 -5.15
C LYS A 411 22.12 1.62 -5.47
N LEU A 412 21.57 0.80 -4.58
CA LEU A 412 21.45 -0.65 -4.76
C LEU A 412 20.46 -0.99 -5.89
N THR A 413 19.32 -0.29 -5.95
CA THR A 413 18.28 -0.53 -6.95
C THR A 413 18.57 0.09 -8.31
N GLY A 414 19.54 1.01 -8.38
CA GLY A 414 19.87 1.78 -9.59
C GLY A 414 18.87 2.92 -9.88
N ALA A 415 18.14 3.38 -8.85
CA ALA A 415 17.14 4.44 -8.93
C ALA A 415 17.74 5.83 -8.66
#